data_205c09e72fb087dba1185c39f64fb077
#
_entry.id   205c09e72fb087dba1185c39f64fb077
#
_cell.length_a   1.000
_cell.length_b   1.000
_cell.length_c   1.000
_cell.angle_alpha   90.00
_cell.angle_beta   90.00
_cell.angle_gamma   90.00
#
_symmetry.space_group_name_H-M   'P 1'
#
loop_
_entity.id
_entity.type
_entity.pdbx_description
1 polymer ?
#
loop_
_entity_poly.entity_id
_entity_poly.type
_entity_poly.pdbx_seq_one_letter_code
_entity_poly.pdbx_strand_id
1 'polypeptide(L)'
;MKRYKSSEIEELAEILKKDGVISVPTDTVFGVCARMNSIKAHDNLVRAKNRPATKSFPIMCADEEQIKSIAIVNKKAKILIRELMPGPITLILEKKPEIPEYVNNGGATIAVRMATSKQLEELIRKTGSPIFMSSANKSGEQTCTNLDEIEKACPTIDGMLDGSVSFGKESTIIDCTSNTIRVLRPGPISIEQIMKCLENNIL
;
A
#
# COMPACT_ATOMS: atom_id res chain seq x y z
N MET A 1 -17.23 12.05 10.62
CA MET A 1 -15.85 11.59 10.83
C MET A 1 -14.88 12.78 10.73
N LYS A 2 -13.77 12.81 11.50
CA LYS A 2 -12.82 13.95 11.42
C LYS A 2 -12.01 13.88 10.13
N ARG A 3 -11.93 15.02 9.42
CA ARG A 3 -11.09 15.22 8.24
C ARG A 3 -9.88 16.04 8.65
N TYR A 4 -8.71 15.57 8.31
CA TYR A 4 -7.43 16.14 8.71
C TYR A 4 -6.75 16.82 7.52
N LYS A 5 -6.12 17.95 7.77
CA LYS A 5 -5.27 18.64 6.78
C LYS A 5 -3.85 18.05 6.78
N SER A 6 -3.10 18.34 5.74
CA SER A 6 -1.69 17.94 5.64
C SER A 6 -0.81 18.41 6.80
N SER A 7 -1.18 19.51 7.47
CA SER A 7 -0.49 19.99 8.68
C SER A 7 -0.78 19.17 9.94
N GLU A 8 -1.75 18.26 9.91
CA GLU A 8 -2.18 17.43 11.04
C GLU A 8 -1.71 15.97 10.92
N ILE A 9 -0.63 15.71 10.17
CA ILE A 9 -0.07 14.37 9.93
C ILE A 9 0.33 13.67 11.24
N GLU A 10 0.80 14.42 12.23
CA GLU A 10 1.15 13.87 13.56
C GLU A 10 -0.06 13.22 14.25
N GLU A 11 -1.23 13.87 14.20
CA GLU A 11 -2.45 13.35 14.82
C GLU A 11 -2.90 12.04 14.12
N LEU A 12 -2.77 11.98 12.79
CA LEU A 12 -3.06 10.76 12.03
C LEU A 12 -2.08 9.63 12.34
N ALA A 13 -0.79 9.94 12.50
CA ALA A 13 0.21 8.96 12.92
C ALA A 13 -0.10 8.40 14.32
N GLU A 14 -0.55 9.24 15.26
CA GLU A 14 -0.98 8.81 16.60
C GLU A 14 -2.21 7.89 16.56
N ILE A 15 -3.15 8.10 15.63
CA ILE A 15 -4.27 7.18 15.40
C ILE A 15 -3.73 5.81 14.96
N LEU A 16 -2.82 5.79 13.96
CA LEU A 16 -2.22 4.54 13.49
C LEU A 16 -1.43 3.83 14.59
N LYS A 17 -0.64 4.55 15.40
CA LYS A 17 0.09 3.99 16.57
C LYS A 17 -0.82 3.33 17.61
N LYS A 18 -2.08 3.78 17.70
CA LYS A 18 -3.11 3.22 18.59
C LYS A 18 -3.97 2.12 17.90
N ASP A 19 -3.48 1.53 16.84
CA ASP A 19 -4.17 0.50 16.04
C ASP A 19 -5.40 1.01 15.28
N GLY A 20 -5.55 2.31 15.12
CA GLY A 20 -6.64 2.91 14.35
C GLY A 20 -6.49 2.67 12.84
N VAL A 21 -7.58 2.95 12.14
CA VAL A 21 -7.69 2.85 10.68
C VAL A 21 -8.02 4.22 10.13
N ILE A 22 -7.29 4.68 9.13
CA ILE A 22 -7.52 5.97 8.48
C ILE A 22 -7.62 5.83 6.98
N SER A 23 -8.20 6.84 6.31
CA SER A 23 -8.12 6.99 4.87
C SER A 23 -7.12 8.07 4.48
N VAL A 24 -6.39 7.82 3.38
CA VAL A 24 -5.39 8.74 2.82
C VAL A 24 -5.48 8.80 1.30
N PRO A 25 -5.20 9.94 0.67
CA PRO A 25 -5.03 10.02 -0.77
C PRO A 25 -3.72 9.36 -1.18
N THR A 26 -3.72 8.69 -2.35
CA THR A 26 -2.51 8.23 -3.03
C THR A 26 -2.50 8.79 -4.46
N ASP A 27 -1.43 8.57 -5.20
CA ASP A 27 -1.38 8.92 -6.63
C ASP A 27 -2.39 8.15 -7.47
N THR A 28 -2.82 6.97 -7.03
CA THR A 28 -3.74 6.09 -7.76
C THR A 28 -5.20 6.32 -7.36
N VAL A 29 -5.55 6.00 -6.13
CA VAL A 29 -6.90 6.09 -5.56
C VAL A 29 -6.80 6.43 -4.07
N PHE A 30 -7.90 6.82 -3.44
CA PHE A 30 -7.94 6.87 -1.98
C PHE A 30 -7.72 5.47 -1.39
N GLY A 31 -6.90 5.40 -0.36
CA GLY A 31 -6.63 4.17 0.37
C GLY A 31 -7.14 4.22 1.81
N VAL A 32 -7.51 3.07 2.36
CA VAL A 32 -7.65 2.87 3.81
C VAL A 32 -6.46 2.08 4.31
N CYS A 33 -5.92 2.47 5.45
CA CYS A 33 -4.67 1.95 5.96
C CYS A 33 -4.66 1.78 7.49
N ALA A 34 -3.76 0.89 7.95
CA ALA A 34 -3.46 0.62 9.35
C ALA A 34 -2.00 0.22 9.48
N ARG A 35 -1.36 0.36 10.65
CA ARG A 35 0.04 -0.04 10.84
C ARG A 35 0.23 -1.55 10.66
N MET A 36 1.35 -1.94 10.04
CA MET A 36 1.63 -3.34 9.71
C MET A 36 2.04 -4.18 10.94
N ASN A 37 2.73 -3.59 11.87
CA ASN A 37 3.34 -4.28 13.02
C ASN A 37 2.37 -4.57 14.19
N SER A 38 1.06 -4.64 13.91
CA SER A 38 0.02 -4.94 14.90
C SER A 38 -1.09 -5.80 14.30
N ILE A 39 -1.31 -6.97 14.88
CA ILE A 39 -2.43 -7.85 14.52
C ILE A 39 -3.78 -7.16 14.80
N LYS A 40 -3.88 -6.38 15.87
CA LYS A 40 -5.10 -5.62 16.20
C LYS A 40 -5.41 -4.56 15.15
N ALA A 41 -4.39 -3.85 14.64
CA ALA A 41 -4.55 -2.90 13.54
C ALA A 41 -4.98 -3.61 12.24
N HIS A 42 -4.42 -4.78 11.94
CA HIS A 42 -4.84 -5.64 10.84
C HIS A 42 -6.33 -6.00 10.95
N ASP A 43 -6.76 -6.49 12.12
CA ASP A 43 -8.15 -6.92 12.35
C ASP A 43 -9.14 -5.73 12.28
N ASN A 44 -8.72 -4.56 12.76
CA ASN A 44 -9.49 -3.33 12.61
C ASN A 44 -9.68 -2.96 11.14
N LEU A 45 -8.63 -3.07 10.32
CA LEU A 45 -8.70 -2.81 8.89
C LEU A 45 -9.56 -3.84 8.15
N VAL A 46 -9.47 -5.13 8.49
CA VAL A 46 -10.34 -6.20 7.97
C VAL A 46 -11.81 -5.86 8.22
N ARG A 47 -12.15 -5.46 9.46
CA ARG A 47 -13.52 -5.07 9.83
C ARG A 47 -13.99 -3.82 9.09
N ALA A 48 -13.17 -2.77 9.04
CA ALA A 48 -13.52 -1.51 8.37
C ALA A 48 -13.86 -1.70 6.89
N LYS A 49 -13.17 -2.66 6.23
CA LYS A 49 -13.38 -2.97 4.81
C LYS A 49 -14.39 -4.10 4.54
N ASN A 50 -14.87 -4.77 5.56
CA ASN A 50 -15.59 -6.04 5.40
C ASN A 50 -14.85 -7.00 4.44
N ARG A 51 -13.51 -7.14 4.63
CA ARG A 51 -12.63 -7.88 3.72
C ARG A 51 -12.61 -9.35 4.08
N PRO A 52 -12.74 -10.28 3.12
CA PRO A 52 -12.51 -11.69 3.38
C PRO A 52 -11.11 -11.93 3.97
N ALA A 53 -11.01 -12.68 5.06
CA ALA A 53 -9.76 -12.99 5.76
C ALA A 53 -8.71 -13.67 4.85
N THR A 54 -9.14 -14.32 3.78
CA THR A 54 -8.27 -14.97 2.79
C THR A 54 -7.53 -13.99 1.86
N LYS A 55 -7.92 -12.71 1.85
CA LYS A 55 -7.29 -11.69 0.99
C LYS A 55 -6.33 -10.84 1.81
N SER A 56 -5.02 -11.06 1.68
CA SER A 56 -3.98 -10.21 2.28
C SER A 56 -4.02 -8.77 1.75
N PHE A 57 -3.45 -7.84 2.53
CA PHE A 57 -3.30 -6.45 2.14
C PHE A 57 -1.94 -6.21 1.51
N PRO A 58 -1.83 -5.37 0.46
CA PRO A 58 -0.56 -4.77 0.08
C PRO A 58 0.01 -3.91 1.22
N ILE A 59 1.33 -3.80 1.24
CA ILE A 59 2.06 -2.98 2.22
C ILE A 59 2.62 -1.74 1.52
N MET A 60 2.32 -0.58 2.07
CA MET A 60 2.90 0.69 1.67
C MET A 60 4.10 0.99 2.57
N CYS A 61 5.25 1.21 1.95
CA CYS A 61 6.51 1.54 2.61
C CYS A 61 6.87 3.01 2.38
N ALA A 62 7.58 3.62 3.31
CA ALA A 62 8.08 4.98 3.15
C ALA A 62 9.21 5.04 2.12
N ASP A 63 10.06 4.01 2.06
CA ASP A 63 11.25 3.94 1.23
C ASP A 63 11.68 2.51 0.90
N GLU A 64 12.79 2.40 0.14
CA GLU A 64 13.38 1.10 -0.23
C GLU A 64 13.89 0.33 0.99
N GLU A 65 14.39 1.00 2.03
CA GLU A 65 14.90 0.33 3.24
C GLU A 65 13.75 -0.37 3.99
N GLN A 66 12.58 0.25 4.07
CA GLN A 66 11.41 -0.42 4.62
C GLN A 66 10.96 -1.61 3.75
N ILE A 67 11.04 -1.52 2.41
CA ILE A 67 10.78 -2.66 1.54
C ILE A 67 11.76 -3.80 1.86
N LYS A 68 13.06 -3.51 1.93
CA LYS A 68 14.10 -4.48 2.26
C LYS A 68 13.95 -5.08 3.66
N SER A 69 13.34 -4.36 4.59
CA SER A 69 13.11 -4.89 5.95
C SER A 69 12.04 -5.98 5.99
N ILE A 70 11.13 -6.05 5.00
CA ILE A 70 9.97 -6.98 5.01
C ILE A 70 9.99 -8.00 3.85
N ALA A 71 10.76 -7.75 2.81
CA ALA A 71 10.80 -8.58 1.59
C ALA A 71 12.22 -8.85 1.11
N ILE A 72 12.38 -9.96 0.38
CA ILE A 72 13.61 -10.30 -0.32
C ILE A 72 13.61 -9.61 -1.68
N VAL A 73 14.49 -8.63 -1.86
CA VAL A 73 14.60 -7.83 -3.08
C VAL A 73 15.64 -8.46 -4.01
N ASN A 74 15.18 -9.19 -5.03
CA ASN A 74 16.04 -9.76 -6.07
C ASN A 74 16.50 -8.69 -7.08
N LYS A 75 17.39 -9.06 -8.01
CA LYS A 75 17.98 -8.12 -8.99
C LYS A 75 16.92 -7.36 -9.80
N LYS A 76 15.88 -8.05 -10.30
CA LYS A 76 14.80 -7.42 -11.09
C LYS A 76 13.98 -6.46 -10.25
N ALA A 77 13.57 -6.89 -9.07
CA ALA A 77 12.84 -6.04 -8.13
C ALA A 77 13.64 -4.78 -7.78
N LYS A 78 14.97 -4.89 -7.57
CA LYS A 78 15.84 -3.74 -7.31
C LYS A 78 15.81 -2.72 -8.46
N ILE A 79 15.86 -3.17 -9.71
CA ILE A 79 15.77 -2.31 -10.89
C ILE A 79 14.39 -1.61 -10.90
N LEU A 80 13.30 -2.36 -10.74
CA LEU A 80 11.95 -1.81 -10.79
C LEU A 80 11.66 -0.83 -9.64
N ILE A 81 12.19 -1.09 -8.44
CA ILE A 81 12.09 -0.18 -7.31
C ILE A 81 12.80 1.13 -7.66
N ARG A 82 14.04 1.07 -8.15
CA ARG A 82 14.83 2.26 -8.49
C ARG A 82 14.21 3.09 -9.61
N GLU A 83 13.68 2.44 -10.65
CA GLU A 83 13.23 3.12 -11.88
C GLU A 83 11.75 3.53 -11.84
N LEU A 84 10.91 2.80 -11.10
CA LEU A 84 9.46 2.97 -11.13
C LEU A 84 8.83 3.31 -9.79
N MET A 85 9.61 3.37 -8.70
CA MET A 85 9.12 3.80 -7.39
C MET A 85 9.85 5.05 -6.90
N PRO A 86 9.16 5.99 -6.26
CA PRO A 86 7.71 6.01 -5.99
C PRO A 86 6.87 6.08 -7.26
N GLY A 87 5.78 5.31 -7.34
CA GLY A 87 4.92 5.30 -8.52
C GLY A 87 3.75 4.33 -8.44
N PRO A 88 2.89 4.29 -9.50
CA PRO A 88 1.67 3.49 -9.51
C PRO A 88 1.93 2.00 -9.81
N ILE A 89 2.91 1.41 -9.13
CA ILE A 89 3.36 0.03 -9.25
C ILE A 89 3.39 -0.67 -7.90
N THR A 90 3.01 -1.94 -7.87
CA THR A 90 3.07 -2.84 -6.70
C THR A 90 3.82 -4.10 -7.11
N LEU A 91 4.83 -4.48 -6.36
CA LEU A 91 5.62 -5.68 -6.60
C LEU A 91 5.21 -6.79 -5.62
N ILE A 92 5.00 -8.00 -6.13
CA ILE A 92 4.92 -9.20 -5.31
C ILE A 92 6.35 -9.73 -5.17
N LEU A 93 6.82 -9.82 -3.93
CA LEU A 93 8.16 -10.27 -3.55
C LEU A 93 8.06 -11.44 -2.57
N GLU A 94 9.12 -12.21 -2.42
CA GLU A 94 9.24 -13.18 -1.33
C GLU A 94 9.24 -12.44 0.01
N LYS A 95 8.39 -12.90 0.93
CA LYS A 95 8.30 -12.37 2.29
C LYS A 95 9.51 -12.85 3.10
N LYS A 96 10.11 -11.99 3.91
CA LYS A 96 11.14 -12.42 4.86
C LYS A 96 10.55 -13.32 5.95
N PRO A 97 11.31 -14.34 6.41
CA PRO A 97 10.82 -15.31 7.40
C PRO A 97 10.38 -14.68 8.74
N GLU A 98 11.03 -13.58 9.15
CA GLU A 98 10.74 -12.88 10.39
C GLU A 98 9.40 -12.10 10.38
N ILE A 99 8.78 -11.92 9.21
CA ILE A 99 7.51 -11.23 9.09
C ILE A 99 6.37 -12.14 9.54
N PRO A 100 5.55 -11.71 10.52
CA PRO A 100 4.47 -12.53 11.08
C PRO A 100 3.47 -13.04 10.04
N GLU A 101 2.89 -14.19 10.30
CA GLU A 101 1.94 -14.85 9.38
C GLU A 101 0.68 -14.03 9.12
N TYR A 102 0.18 -13.29 10.11
CA TYR A 102 -1.02 -12.47 9.94
C TYR A 102 -0.88 -11.39 8.86
N VAL A 103 0.36 -10.97 8.54
CA VAL A 103 0.62 -9.90 7.56
C VAL A 103 0.15 -10.29 6.15
N ASN A 104 0.27 -11.57 5.81
CA ASN A 104 -0.07 -12.09 4.48
C ASN A 104 -0.78 -13.45 4.51
N ASN A 105 -1.47 -13.74 5.61
CA ASN A 105 -2.21 -15.00 5.82
C ASN A 105 -1.34 -16.27 5.68
N GLY A 106 -0.11 -16.22 6.18
CA GLY A 106 0.83 -17.34 6.11
C GLY A 106 1.43 -17.61 4.73
N GLY A 107 1.18 -16.75 3.74
CA GLY A 107 1.74 -16.91 2.39
C GLY A 107 3.26 -16.68 2.34
N ALA A 108 3.90 -17.20 1.29
CA ALA A 108 5.34 -17.01 1.06
C ALA A 108 5.70 -15.63 0.47
N THR A 109 4.71 -14.88 -0.02
CA THR A 109 4.93 -13.63 -0.75
C THR A 109 4.20 -12.46 -0.11
N ILE A 110 4.69 -11.25 -0.39
CA ILE A 110 4.13 -10.00 0.10
C ILE A 110 4.05 -8.98 -1.04
N ALA A 111 2.94 -8.23 -1.09
CA ALA A 111 2.77 -7.15 -2.04
C ALA A 111 3.30 -5.86 -1.44
N VAL A 112 4.26 -5.21 -2.09
CA VAL A 112 4.87 -3.98 -1.60
C VAL A 112 4.74 -2.84 -2.59
N ARG A 113 4.59 -1.62 -2.06
CA ARG A 113 4.56 -0.38 -2.81
C ARG A 113 5.25 0.72 -2.01
N MET A 114 5.81 1.75 -2.68
CA MET A 114 6.39 2.91 -2.02
C MET A 114 5.42 4.09 -2.02
N ALA A 115 5.46 4.89 -0.95
CA ALA A 115 4.69 6.12 -0.81
C ALA A 115 5.03 7.12 -1.92
N THR A 116 4.00 7.72 -2.52
CA THR A 116 4.14 8.59 -3.71
C THR A 116 4.04 10.07 -3.40
N SER A 117 3.74 10.45 -2.16
CA SER A 117 3.74 11.82 -1.70
C SER A 117 4.57 11.97 -0.43
N LYS A 118 5.16 13.16 -0.22
CA LYS A 118 5.91 13.47 1.01
C LYS A 118 5.05 13.34 2.26
N GLN A 119 3.76 13.70 2.20
CA GLN A 119 2.84 13.56 3.32
C GLN A 119 2.62 12.09 3.70
N LEU A 120 2.44 11.22 2.71
CA LEU A 120 2.25 9.78 2.96
C LEU A 120 3.55 9.14 3.47
N GLU A 121 4.70 9.51 2.91
CA GLU A 121 6.00 9.08 3.41
C GLU A 121 6.21 9.51 4.88
N GLU A 122 5.95 10.78 5.20
CA GLU A 122 6.07 11.32 6.55
C GLU A 122 5.13 10.60 7.52
N LEU A 123 3.88 10.37 7.12
CA LEU A 123 2.90 9.62 7.93
C LEU A 123 3.42 8.22 8.28
N ILE A 124 3.95 7.48 7.28
CA ILE A 124 4.48 6.13 7.50
C ILE A 124 5.68 6.17 8.43
N ARG A 125 6.61 7.12 8.24
CA ARG A 125 7.78 7.28 9.11
C ARG A 125 7.38 7.61 10.55
N LYS A 126 6.44 8.54 10.74
CA LYS A 126 5.92 8.91 12.06
C LYS A 126 5.15 7.76 12.74
N THR A 127 4.49 6.90 11.98
CA THR A 127 3.84 5.69 12.48
C THR A 127 4.87 4.67 13.02
N GLY A 128 6.13 4.73 12.56
CA GLY A 128 7.21 3.84 12.98
C GLY A 128 7.13 2.44 12.38
N SER A 129 6.33 2.24 11.35
CA SER A 129 6.10 0.94 10.69
C SER A 129 5.59 1.18 9.27
N PRO A 130 5.89 0.29 8.30
CA PRO A 130 5.08 0.18 7.09
C PRO A 130 3.60 0.03 7.42
N ILE A 131 2.73 0.35 6.49
CA ILE A 131 1.28 0.29 6.70
C ILE A 131 0.61 -0.67 5.71
N PHE A 132 -0.37 -1.43 6.19
CA PHE A 132 -1.34 -2.06 5.31
C PHE A 132 -2.06 -1.00 4.50
N MET A 133 -2.26 -1.24 3.20
CA MET A 133 -2.93 -0.29 2.32
C MET A 133 -3.88 -1.02 1.37
N SER A 134 -5.09 -0.50 1.23
CA SER A 134 -6.07 -0.99 0.24
C SER A 134 -6.91 0.17 -0.26
N SER A 135 -7.52 0.06 -1.45
CA SER A 135 -8.47 1.06 -1.95
C SER A 135 -9.59 1.38 -0.95
N ALA A 136 -10.03 2.64 -0.90
CA ALA A 136 -11.09 3.08 -0.01
C ALA A 136 -12.46 2.70 -0.58
N ASN A 137 -12.96 1.52 -0.19
CA ASN A 137 -14.25 0.93 -0.56
C ASN A 137 -14.54 -0.27 0.33
N LYS A 138 -15.77 -0.73 0.43
CA LYS A 138 -16.03 -2.10 0.89
C LYS A 138 -15.46 -3.09 -0.11
N SER A 139 -15.00 -4.24 0.37
CA SER A 139 -14.35 -5.24 -0.49
C SER A 139 -15.27 -5.71 -1.61
N GLY A 140 -14.82 -5.52 -2.86
CA GLY A 140 -15.59 -5.90 -4.05
C GLY A 140 -16.49 -4.80 -4.63
N GLU A 141 -16.62 -3.65 -3.95
CA GLU A 141 -17.35 -2.49 -4.46
C GLU A 141 -16.44 -1.53 -5.23
N GLN A 142 -17.02 -0.55 -5.89
CA GLN A 142 -16.28 0.50 -6.60
C GLN A 142 -15.47 1.35 -5.62
N THR A 143 -14.27 1.75 -6.02
CA THR A 143 -13.40 2.61 -5.22
C THR A 143 -13.99 4.01 -5.09
N CYS A 144 -14.01 4.53 -3.87
CA CYS A 144 -14.47 5.88 -3.56
C CYS A 144 -13.54 6.94 -4.20
N THR A 145 -14.16 8.02 -4.69
CA THR A 145 -13.47 9.12 -5.39
C THR A 145 -13.33 10.37 -4.54
N ASN A 146 -14.04 10.45 -3.42
CA ASN A 146 -14.05 11.60 -2.51
C ASN A 146 -14.30 11.17 -1.06
N LEU A 147 -14.08 12.09 -0.12
CA LEU A 147 -14.20 11.82 1.31
C LEU A 147 -15.64 11.52 1.77
N ASP A 148 -16.64 12.06 1.11
CA ASP A 148 -18.06 11.81 1.47
C ASP A 148 -18.47 10.37 1.13
N GLU A 149 -17.96 9.83 0.02
CA GLU A 149 -18.13 8.43 -0.34
C GLU A 149 -17.39 7.50 0.63
N ILE A 150 -16.16 7.87 1.02
CA ILE A 150 -15.37 7.09 1.97
C ILE A 150 -16.06 7.02 3.33
N GLU A 151 -16.59 8.12 3.83
CA GLU A 151 -17.31 8.17 5.10
C GLU A 151 -18.53 7.24 5.10
N LYS A 152 -19.22 7.13 3.97
CA LYS A 152 -20.36 6.20 3.78
C LYS A 152 -19.92 4.74 3.65
N ALA A 153 -18.88 4.50 2.86
CA ALA A 153 -18.40 3.14 2.57
C ALA A 153 -17.65 2.51 3.76
N CYS A 154 -16.89 3.31 4.51
CA CYS A 154 -16.05 2.88 5.62
C CYS A 154 -16.35 3.69 6.90
N PRO A 155 -17.58 3.58 7.46
CA PRO A 155 -18.02 4.46 8.56
C PRO A 155 -17.29 4.21 9.90
N THR A 156 -16.51 3.15 9.99
CA THR A 156 -15.81 2.74 11.22
C THR A 156 -14.33 3.12 11.24
N ILE A 157 -13.82 3.86 10.26
CA ILE A 157 -12.45 4.36 10.30
C ILE A 157 -12.35 5.58 11.22
N ASP A 158 -11.15 5.84 11.75
CA ASP A 158 -10.93 6.82 12.82
C ASP A 158 -10.63 8.23 12.30
N GLY A 159 -10.30 8.37 11.00
CA GLY A 159 -10.02 9.67 10.39
C GLY A 159 -9.73 9.58 8.90
N MET A 160 -9.73 10.74 8.25
CA MET A 160 -9.44 10.85 6.82
C MET A 160 -8.50 12.02 6.57
N LEU A 161 -7.42 11.80 5.82
CA LEU A 161 -6.56 12.85 5.31
C LEU A 161 -7.20 13.49 4.08
N ASP A 162 -7.34 14.81 4.09
CA ASP A 162 -7.80 15.57 2.93
C ASP A 162 -6.73 15.58 1.83
N GLY A 163 -7.18 15.59 0.58
CA GLY A 163 -6.29 15.61 -0.59
C GLY A 163 -6.96 15.11 -1.85
N SER A 164 -6.16 14.92 -2.89
CA SER A 164 -6.62 14.49 -4.21
C SER A 164 -5.86 13.27 -4.70
N VAL A 165 -6.46 12.52 -5.62
CA VAL A 165 -5.86 11.39 -6.33
C VAL A 165 -5.61 11.77 -7.79
N SER A 166 -4.58 11.20 -8.43
CA SER A 166 -4.14 11.62 -9.76
C SER A 166 -4.63 10.70 -10.88
N PHE A 167 -4.43 9.39 -10.73
CA PHE A 167 -4.71 8.43 -11.81
C PHE A 167 -6.15 7.93 -11.83
N GLY A 168 -6.85 7.90 -10.69
CA GLY A 168 -8.20 7.32 -10.59
C GLY A 168 -8.28 5.83 -10.95
N LYS A 169 -7.11 5.17 -11.10
CA LYS A 169 -6.95 3.75 -11.46
C LYS A 169 -5.94 3.11 -10.54
N GLU A 170 -6.21 1.88 -10.10
CA GLU A 170 -5.33 1.13 -9.21
C GLU A 170 -3.97 0.82 -9.84
N SER A 171 -2.93 0.62 -8.98
CA SER A 171 -1.55 0.34 -9.41
C SER A 171 -1.43 -0.90 -10.27
N THR A 172 -0.45 -0.92 -11.18
CA THR A 172 -0.01 -2.14 -11.87
C THR A 172 0.60 -3.10 -10.85
N ILE A 173 0.16 -4.37 -10.83
CA ILE A 173 0.71 -5.40 -9.94
C ILE A 173 1.57 -6.37 -10.74
N ILE A 174 2.81 -6.57 -10.29
CA ILE A 174 3.80 -7.43 -10.94
C ILE A 174 4.28 -8.48 -9.96
N ASP A 175 4.30 -9.73 -10.40
CA ASP A 175 4.97 -10.83 -9.70
C ASP A 175 6.45 -10.86 -10.11
N CYS A 176 7.32 -10.61 -9.13
CA CYS A 176 8.77 -10.62 -9.27
C CYS A 176 9.43 -11.83 -8.57
N THR A 177 8.66 -12.81 -8.12
CA THR A 177 9.18 -13.97 -7.37
C THR A 177 9.87 -15.03 -8.25
N SER A 178 9.58 -15.03 -9.55
CA SER A 178 10.13 -15.98 -10.51
C SER A 178 11.12 -15.32 -11.49
N ASN A 179 11.81 -16.14 -12.28
CA ASN A 179 12.73 -15.65 -13.32
C ASN A 179 12.01 -14.86 -14.43
N THR A 180 10.73 -15.11 -14.66
CA THR A 180 9.89 -14.33 -15.58
C THR A 180 8.96 -13.42 -14.82
N ILE A 181 8.87 -12.15 -15.25
CA ILE A 181 7.91 -11.20 -14.70
C ILE A 181 6.52 -11.48 -15.23
N ARG A 182 5.52 -11.47 -14.34
CA ARG A 182 4.12 -11.61 -14.71
C ARG A 182 3.32 -10.41 -14.22
N VAL A 183 2.55 -9.79 -15.12
CA VAL A 183 1.57 -8.76 -14.73
C VAL A 183 0.33 -9.45 -14.19
N LEU A 184 0.06 -9.29 -12.91
CA LEU A 184 -1.12 -9.86 -12.24
C LEU A 184 -2.35 -8.95 -12.34
N ARG A 185 -2.10 -7.63 -12.43
CA ARG A 185 -3.14 -6.62 -12.65
C ARG A 185 -2.57 -5.50 -13.51
N PRO A 186 -3.17 -5.19 -14.66
CA PRO A 186 -2.80 -4.01 -15.45
C PRO A 186 -3.24 -2.73 -14.73
N GLY A 187 -2.39 -1.71 -14.77
CA GLY A 187 -2.59 -0.40 -14.16
C GLY A 187 -2.00 0.72 -15.01
N PRO A 188 -1.59 1.86 -14.42
CA PRO A 188 -1.01 2.97 -15.18
C PRO A 188 0.35 2.66 -15.82
N ILE A 189 1.17 1.75 -15.25
CA ILE A 189 2.45 1.35 -15.85
C ILE A 189 2.22 0.17 -16.79
N SER A 190 2.59 0.33 -18.07
CA SER A 190 2.41 -0.73 -19.08
C SER A 190 3.52 -1.80 -19.00
N ILE A 191 3.26 -2.98 -19.57
CA ILE A 191 4.25 -4.06 -19.65
C ILE A 191 5.48 -3.63 -20.48
N GLU A 192 5.29 -2.84 -21.51
CA GLU A 192 6.36 -2.34 -22.37
C GLU A 192 7.30 -1.41 -21.58
N GLN A 193 6.76 -0.54 -20.73
CA GLN A 193 7.57 0.32 -19.85
C GLN A 193 8.38 -0.52 -18.86
N ILE A 194 7.79 -1.55 -18.28
CA ILE A 194 8.45 -2.47 -17.35
C ILE A 194 9.59 -3.22 -18.04
N MET A 195 9.32 -3.80 -19.21
CA MET A 195 10.34 -4.54 -19.97
C MET A 195 11.49 -3.64 -20.40
N LYS A 196 11.20 -2.42 -20.87
CA LYS A 196 12.21 -1.43 -21.22
C LYS A 196 13.10 -1.05 -20.03
N CYS A 197 12.53 -0.87 -18.84
CA CYS A 197 13.31 -0.62 -17.63
C CYS A 197 14.29 -1.76 -17.33
N LEU A 198 13.85 -3.01 -17.49
CA LEU A 198 14.69 -4.17 -17.22
C LEU A 198 15.79 -4.32 -18.27
N GLU A 199 15.47 -4.23 -19.56
CA GLU A 199 16.42 -4.35 -20.66
C GLU A 199 17.55 -3.31 -20.56
N ASN A 200 17.21 -2.05 -20.28
CA ASN A 200 18.17 -0.96 -20.14
C ASN A 200 19.11 -1.09 -18.93
N ASN A 201 18.83 -1.99 -17.97
CA ASN A 201 19.58 -2.12 -16.71
C ASN A 201 20.17 -3.53 -16.49
N ILE A 202 20.01 -4.44 -17.45
CA ILE A 202 20.62 -5.78 -17.42
C ILE A 202 21.94 -5.81 -18.22
N LEU A 203 22.22 -4.77 -19.00
CA LEU A 203 23.51 -4.53 -19.65
C LEU A 203 24.47 -3.80 -18.69
#